data_856d6d1531a9b515ae56f7d81a054a62
#
_entry.id   856d6d1531a9b515ae56f7d81a054a62
#
_cell.length_a   1.000
_cell.length_b   1.000
_cell.length_c   1.000
_cell.angle_alpha   90.00
_cell.angle_beta   90.00
_cell.angle_gamma   90.00
#
_symmetry.space_group_name_H-M   'P 1'
#
loop_
_entity.id
_entity.type
_entity.pdbx_description
1 polymer ?
#
loop_
_entity_poly.entity_id
_entity_poly.type
_entity_poly.pdbx_seq_one_letter_code
_entity_poly.pdbx_strand_id
1 'polypeptide(L)'
;MLIVTDGCTAQYRNDLRLPEILAQKKEEARRANALLGVKSVHFGTLPDMRLDTVSHVEVNQLIEETVDTVAPEVVYTHFYGDVNLDHQMVYRSTLVAVRPVPGQTVRELYCYRVPSSTEWSPQLAHTVFLPNTMVDISHYTARKEAALLAYQTEERPYPHPRSAQYVRETDRTCGLQWGMGSSEAFMLLRQIR
;
A
#
# COMPACT_ATOMS: atom_id res chain seq x y z
N MET A 1 6.84 3.74 -7.04
CA MET A 1 5.50 3.44 -6.50
C MET A 1 4.56 3.07 -7.65
N LEU A 2 3.81 1.97 -7.54
CA LEU A 2 2.71 1.63 -8.45
C LEU A 2 1.38 1.79 -7.69
N ILE A 3 0.42 2.49 -8.29
CA ILE A 3 -0.98 2.54 -7.88
C ILE A 3 -1.76 1.74 -8.93
N VAL A 4 -2.29 0.58 -8.54
CA VAL A 4 -2.81 -0.44 -9.48
C VAL A 4 -4.17 -0.05 -10.06
N THR A 5 -5.07 0.49 -9.22
CA THR A 5 -6.42 0.88 -9.62
C THR A 5 -6.56 2.39 -9.80
N ASP A 6 -7.67 2.81 -10.40
CA ASP A 6 -7.98 4.24 -10.54
C ASP A 6 -8.35 4.92 -9.20
N GLY A 7 -8.65 4.13 -8.15
CA GLY A 7 -8.82 4.57 -6.77
C GLY A 7 -10.16 5.22 -6.46
N CYS A 8 -11.15 5.24 -7.35
CA CYS A 8 -12.42 5.88 -7.07
C CYS A 8 -13.63 5.48 -7.93
N THR A 9 -13.47 4.69 -8.98
CA THR A 9 -14.60 4.32 -9.87
C THR A 9 -15.70 3.57 -9.15
N ALA A 10 -15.40 2.76 -8.13
CA ALA A 10 -16.44 2.07 -7.35
C ALA A 10 -17.32 3.07 -6.59
N GLN A 11 -16.72 4.08 -5.97
CA GLN A 11 -17.42 5.05 -5.14
C GLN A 11 -18.18 6.11 -5.97
N TYR A 12 -17.61 6.53 -7.12
CA TYR A 12 -18.10 7.67 -7.92
C TYR A 12 -18.55 7.29 -9.33
N ARG A 13 -18.80 6.02 -9.64
CA ARG A 13 -19.08 5.53 -11.00
C ARG A 13 -20.24 6.25 -11.73
N ASN A 14 -21.19 6.81 -10.99
CA ASN A 14 -22.35 7.52 -11.51
C ASN A 14 -22.24 9.04 -11.31
N ASP A 15 -21.13 9.56 -10.82
CA ASP A 15 -20.91 10.99 -10.61
C ASP A 15 -20.38 11.61 -11.92
N LEU A 16 -21.05 12.65 -12.39
CA LEU A 16 -20.62 13.39 -13.59
C LEU A 16 -19.24 14.04 -13.44
N ARG A 17 -18.78 14.25 -12.19
CA ARG A 17 -17.46 14.79 -11.87
C ARG A 17 -16.37 13.72 -11.78
N LEU A 18 -16.67 12.47 -12.13
CA LEU A 18 -15.68 11.37 -12.04
C LEU A 18 -14.33 11.72 -12.67
N PRO A 19 -14.23 12.35 -13.88
CA PRO A 19 -12.94 12.73 -14.46
C PRO A 19 -12.16 13.72 -13.59
N GLU A 20 -12.85 14.69 -12.97
CA GLU A 20 -12.23 15.68 -12.07
C GLU A 20 -11.74 15.03 -10.79
N ILE A 21 -12.55 14.12 -10.20
CA ILE A 21 -12.20 13.38 -9.00
C ILE A 21 -10.97 12.48 -9.24
N LEU A 22 -10.91 11.80 -10.39
CA LEU A 22 -9.75 11.01 -10.81
C LEU A 22 -8.49 11.88 -10.94
N ALA A 23 -8.61 13.04 -11.55
CA ALA A 23 -7.50 13.98 -11.69
C ALA A 23 -7.02 14.49 -10.33
N GLN A 24 -7.95 14.85 -9.44
CA GLN A 24 -7.65 15.29 -8.09
C GLN A 24 -6.90 14.20 -7.30
N LYS A 25 -7.40 12.96 -7.29
CA LYS A 25 -6.76 11.84 -6.57
C LYS A 25 -5.35 11.56 -7.10
N LYS A 26 -5.13 11.61 -8.41
CA LYS A 26 -3.79 11.47 -8.98
C LYS A 26 -2.85 12.58 -8.52
N GLU A 27 -3.35 13.81 -8.43
CA GLU A 27 -2.56 14.95 -7.97
C GLU A 27 -2.24 14.85 -6.45
N GLU A 28 -3.20 14.44 -5.63
CA GLU A 28 -2.98 14.14 -4.21
C GLU A 28 -1.90 13.06 -4.04
N ALA A 29 -1.98 11.98 -4.82
CA ALA A 29 -0.97 10.92 -4.82
C ALA A 29 0.41 11.44 -5.23
N ARG A 30 0.53 12.28 -6.28
CA ARG A 30 1.82 12.86 -6.66
C ARG A 30 2.41 13.72 -5.56
N ARG A 31 1.60 14.59 -4.92
CA ARG A 31 2.05 15.44 -3.81
C ARG A 31 2.52 14.63 -2.61
N ALA A 32 1.74 13.65 -2.19
CA ALA A 32 2.12 12.76 -1.08
C ALA A 32 3.43 12.04 -1.35
N ASN A 33 3.58 11.46 -2.55
CA ASN A 33 4.80 10.75 -2.92
C ASN A 33 6.02 11.68 -3.06
N ALA A 34 5.83 12.91 -3.54
CA ALA A 34 6.90 13.92 -3.58
C ALA A 34 7.40 14.30 -2.18
N LEU A 35 6.49 14.46 -1.20
CA LEU A 35 6.85 14.69 0.20
C LEU A 35 7.69 13.56 0.80
N LEU A 36 7.42 12.32 0.38
CA LEU A 36 8.19 11.13 0.81
C LEU A 36 9.51 10.95 0.04
N GLY A 37 9.74 11.72 -1.02
CA GLY A 37 10.93 11.59 -1.86
C GLY A 37 10.87 10.42 -2.84
N VAL A 38 9.67 9.95 -3.19
CA VAL A 38 9.47 8.89 -4.18
C VAL A 38 9.88 9.39 -5.56
N LYS A 39 10.76 8.65 -6.24
CA LYS A 39 11.33 9.06 -7.54
C LYS A 39 10.34 9.00 -8.70
N SER A 40 9.45 8.00 -8.70
CA SER A 40 8.43 7.84 -9.75
C SER A 40 7.16 7.23 -9.21
N VAL A 41 6.01 7.67 -9.75
CA VAL A 41 4.69 7.12 -9.46
C VAL A 41 4.08 6.65 -10.78
N HIS A 42 3.79 5.36 -10.88
CA HIS A 42 3.10 4.74 -12.01
C HIS A 42 1.63 4.57 -11.64
N PHE A 43 0.75 4.96 -12.55
CA PHE A 43 -0.70 4.87 -12.36
C PHE A 43 -1.26 3.81 -13.29
N GLY A 44 -1.80 2.74 -12.71
CA GLY A 44 -2.68 1.81 -13.40
C GLY A 44 -4.05 2.41 -13.66
N THR A 45 -4.84 1.69 -14.43
CA THR A 45 -6.19 2.09 -14.83
C THR A 45 -7.22 1.00 -14.54
N LEU A 46 -6.85 0.00 -13.75
CA LEU A 46 -7.76 -1.08 -13.39
C LEU A 46 -8.88 -0.54 -12.49
N PRO A 47 -10.09 -1.13 -12.56
CA PRO A 47 -11.24 -0.61 -11.83
C PRO A 47 -11.06 -0.82 -10.32
N ASP A 48 -11.26 0.25 -9.55
CA ASP A 48 -11.20 0.24 -8.10
C ASP A 48 -12.31 -0.62 -7.47
N MET A 49 -11.98 -1.37 -6.42
CA MET A 49 -12.85 -2.30 -5.69
C MET A 49 -13.51 -3.37 -6.59
N ARG A 50 -12.88 -3.68 -7.71
CA ARG A 50 -13.43 -4.60 -8.72
C ARG A 50 -12.36 -5.46 -9.41
N LEU A 51 -11.19 -5.64 -8.79
CA LEU A 51 -10.15 -6.50 -9.37
C LEU A 51 -10.59 -7.96 -9.51
N ASP A 52 -11.59 -8.40 -8.76
CA ASP A 52 -12.24 -9.71 -8.90
C ASP A 52 -12.97 -9.89 -10.25
N THR A 53 -13.27 -8.80 -10.95
CA THR A 53 -13.86 -8.81 -12.30
C THR A 53 -12.83 -8.68 -13.42
N VAL A 54 -11.57 -8.47 -13.07
CA VAL A 54 -10.45 -8.34 -13.99
C VAL A 54 -9.71 -9.69 -14.06
N SER A 55 -9.24 -10.06 -15.24
CA SER A 55 -8.41 -11.24 -15.38
C SER A 55 -7.16 -11.14 -14.50
N HIS A 56 -6.87 -12.19 -13.71
CA HIS A 56 -5.66 -12.22 -12.87
C HIS A 56 -4.38 -12.00 -13.71
N VAL A 57 -4.37 -12.42 -14.96
CA VAL A 57 -3.26 -12.19 -15.90
C VAL A 57 -3.06 -10.70 -16.17
N GLU A 58 -4.11 -9.91 -16.31
CA GLU A 58 -4.00 -8.45 -16.52
C GLU A 58 -3.39 -7.75 -15.32
N VAL A 59 -3.81 -8.14 -14.10
CA VAL A 59 -3.22 -7.59 -12.87
C VAL A 59 -1.74 -7.98 -12.75
N ASN A 60 -1.39 -9.23 -13.08
CA ASN A 60 -0.01 -9.70 -13.11
C ASN A 60 0.84 -8.89 -14.08
N GLN A 61 0.39 -8.72 -15.34
CA GLN A 61 1.10 -7.98 -16.36
C GLN A 61 1.41 -6.54 -15.97
N LEU A 62 0.44 -5.83 -15.40
CA LEU A 62 0.64 -4.45 -14.94
C LEU A 62 1.76 -4.36 -13.88
N ILE A 63 1.81 -5.33 -12.96
CA ILE A 63 2.84 -5.35 -11.91
C ILE A 63 4.18 -5.80 -12.50
N GLU A 64 4.21 -6.82 -13.38
CA GLU A 64 5.41 -7.31 -14.05
C GLU A 64 6.06 -6.19 -14.88
N GLU A 65 5.31 -5.46 -15.69
CA GLU A 65 5.81 -4.31 -16.48
C GLU A 65 6.46 -3.24 -15.59
N THR A 66 5.86 -2.99 -14.42
CA THR A 66 6.44 -2.05 -13.45
C THR A 66 7.71 -2.60 -12.82
N VAL A 67 7.75 -3.87 -12.45
CA VAL A 67 8.93 -4.54 -11.89
C VAL A 67 10.07 -4.53 -12.92
N ASP A 68 9.78 -4.87 -14.16
CA ASP A 68 10.77 -4.89 -15.24
C ASP A 68 11.34 -3.49 -15.53
N THR A 69 10.48 -2.46 -15.52
CA THR A 69 10.88 -1.07 -15.74
C THR A 69 11.75 -0.52 -14.62
N VAL A 70 11.40 -0.83 -13.35
CA VAL A 70 12.06 -0.27 -12.16
C VAL A 70 13.24 -1.12 -11.71
N ALA A 71 13.21 -2.43 -11.99
CA ALA A 71 14.17 -3.44 -11.54
C ALA A 71 14.49 -3.34 -10.02
N PRO A 72 13.46 -3.39 -9.14
CA PRO A 72 13.65 -3.17 -7.71
C PRO A 72 14.34 -4.38 -7.06
N GLU A 73 15.14 -4.14 -6.02
CA GLU A 73 15.67 -5.19 -5.14
C GLU A 73 14.71 -5.52 -4.00
N VAL A 74 13.89 -4.56 -3.59
CA VAL A 74 12.93 -4.67 -2.47
C VAL A 74 11.54 -4.29 -2.95
N VAL A 75 10.56 -5.14 -2.66
CA VAL A 75 9.15 -4.91 -3.00
C VAL A 75 8.30 -4.96 -1.73
N TYR A 76 7.41 -3.99 -1.59
CA TYR A 76 6.37 -3.95 -0.58
C TYR A 76 5.01 -4.15 -1.25
N THR A 77 4.18 -5.02 -0.67
CA THR A 77 2.83 -5.31 -1.16
C THR A 77 1.82 -5.36 -0.03
N HIS A 78 0.55 -5.44 -0.37
CA HIS A 78 -0.54 -5.57 0.59
C HIS A 78 -0.44 -6.89 1.36
N PHE A 79 -1.13 -6.96 2.49
CA PHE A 79 -1.22 -8.18 3.28
C PHE A 79 -2.31 -9.12 2.71
N TYR A 80 -2.00 -10.42 2.64
CA TYR A 80 -2.90 -11.44 2.07
C TYR A 80 -4.19 -11.68 2.88
N GLY A 81 -4.17 -11.39 4.19
CA GLY A 81 -5.30 -11.53 5.10
C GLY A 81 -6.13 -10.26 5.26
N ASP A 82 -5.93 -9.26 4.41
CA ASP A 82 -6.69 -8.00 4.42
C ASP A 82 -8.18 -8.24 4.08
N VAL A 83 -9.09 -7.43 4.63
CA VAL A 83 -10.52 -7.55 4.32
C VAL A 83 -10.84 -7.10 2.89
N ASN A 84 -10.04 -6.20 2.32
CA ASN A 84 -10.22 -5.69 0.97
C ASN A 84 -9.75 -6.73 -0.07
N LEU A 85 -10.66 -7.15 -0.94
CA LEU A 85 -10.39 -8.16 -1.96
C LEU A 85 -9.36 -7.68 -2.99
N ASP A 86 -9.37 -6.40 -3.37
CA ASP A 86 -8.36 -5.83 -4.27
C ASP A 86 -6.95 -5.94 -3.67
N HIS A 87 -6.80 -5.72 -2.36
CA HIS A 87 -5.52 -5.88 -1.67
C HIS A 87 -5.02 -7.32 -1.74
N GLN A 88 -5.93 -8.30 -1.54
CA GLN A 88 -5.61 -9.72 -1.67
C GLN A 88 -5.21 -10.09 -3.11
N MET A 89 -5.89 -9.52 -4.11
CA MET A 89 -5.58 -9.73 -5.53
C MET A 89 -4.20 -9.17 -5.89
N VAL A 90 -3.91 -7.92 -5.47
CA VAL A 90 -2.59 -7.30 -5.67
C VAL A 90 -1.49 -8.11 -4.98
N TYR A 91 -1.71 -8.60 -3.76
CA TYR A 91 -0.77 -9.49 -3.09
C TYR A 91 -0.46 -10.73 -3.94
N ARG A 92 -1.49 -11.44 -4.41
CA ARG A 92 -1.32 -12.66 -5.22
C ARG A 92 -0.59 -12.38 -6.53
N SER A 93 -0.96 -11.30 -7.21
CA SER A 93 -0.32 -10.88 -8.46
C SER A 93 1.13 -10.44 -8.24
N THR A 94 1.43 -9.78 -7.12
CA THR A 94 2.81 -9.46 -6.75
C THR A 94 3.66 -10.72 -6.60
N LEU A 95 3.15 -11.77 -5.93
CA LEU A 95 3.88 -13.05 -5.81
C LEU A 95 4.22 -13.67 -7.17
N VAL A 96 3.33 -13.51 -8.16
CA VAL A 96 3.58 -13.96 -9.54
C VAL A 96 4.66 -13.11 -10.20
N ALA A 97 4.53 -11.80 -10.14
CA ALA A 97 5.43 -10.85 -10.79
C ALA A 97 6.88 -10.92 -10.26
N VAL A 98 7.06 -11.23 -8.97
CA VAL A 98 8.38 -11.30 -8.34
C VAL A 98 8.84 -12.73 -8.03
N ARG A 99 8.41 -13.72 -8.83
CA ARG A 99 8.87 -15.12 -8.70
C ARG A 99 10.40 -15.17 -8.75
N PRO A 100 11.05 -15.99 -7.90
CA PRO A 100 12.51 -16.10 -7.84
C PRO A 100 13.05 -16.96 -8.99
N VAL A 101 12.98 -16.44 -10.22
CA VAL A 101 13.52 -17.07 -11.43
C VAL A 101 14.86 -16.43 -11.81
N PRO A 102 15.69 -17.08 -12.64
CA PRO A 102 16.93 -16.48 -13.13
C PRO A 102 16.68 -15.11 -13.77
N GLY A 103 17.47 -14.10 -13.40
CA GLY A 103 17.32 -12.72 -13.86
C GLY A 103 16.41 -11.84 -13.02
N GLN A 104 15.65 -12.39 -12.06
CA GLN A 104 14.82 -11.58 -11.15
C GLN A 104 15.70 -10.76 -10.21
N THR A 105 15.44 -9.44 -10.16
CA THR A 105 16.19 -8.48 -9.32
C THR A 105 15.69 -8.45 -7.88
N VAL A 106 14.42 -8.79 -7.64
CA VAL A 106 13.79 -8.70 -6.31
C VAL A 106 14.38 -9.72 -5.34
N ARG A 107 15.06 -9.22 -4.31
CA ARG A 107 15.68 -9.99 -3.24
C ARG A 107 14.85 -10.04 -1.97
N GLU A 108 14.10 -8.98 -1.70
CA GLU A 108 13.27 -8.90 -0.49
C GLU A 108 11.82 -8.56 -0.84
N LEU A 109 10.90 -9.24 -0.17
CA LEU A 109 9.47 -9.03 -0.32
C LEU A 109 8.82 -8.88 1.04
N TYR A 110 8.11 -7.77 1.24
CA TYR A 110 7.41 -7.44 2.47
C TYR A 110 5.93 -7.21 2.25
N CYS A 111 5.12 -7.53 3.26
CA CYS A 111 3.75 -7.03 3.38
C CYS A 111 3.66 -5.88 4.38
N TYR A 112 2.80 -4.93 4.08
CA TYR A 112 2.44 -3.83 4.98
C TYR A 112 0.96 -3.90 5.39
N ARG A 113 0.65 -3.25 6.50
CA ARG A 113 -0.72 -3.05 6.99
C ARG A 113 -1.33 -1.80 6.37
N VAL A 114 -2.59 -1.89 5.95
CA VAL A 114 -3.40 -0.75 5.48
C VAL A 114 -4.41 -0.38 6.55
N PRO A 115 -4.32 0.82 7.17
CA PRO A 115 -5.31 1.31 8.12
C PRO A 115 -6.72 1.36 7.53
N SER A 116 -7.71 0.99 8.31
CA SER A 116 -9.13 0.82 7.92
C SER A 116 -9.38 -0.33 6.93
N SER A 117 -8.52 -1.32 6.95
CA SER A 117 -8.65 -2.48 6.08
C SER A 117 -8.06 -3.74 6.73
N THR A 118 -6.77 -3.77 6.98
CA THR A 118 -6.09 -4.97 7.53
C THR A 118 -6.59 -5.34 8.92
N GLU A 119 -6.81 -4.36 9.81
CA GLU A 119 -7.29 -4.59 11.18
C GLU A 119 -8.77 -4.99 11.24
N TRP A 120 -9.55 -4.76 10.19
CA TRP A 120 -10.95 -5.14 10.12
C TRP A 120 -11.17 -6.57 9.66
N SER A 121 -10.13 -7.23 9.20
CA SER A 121 -10.17 -8.66 8.93
C SER A 121 -10.29 -9.45 10.26
N PRO A 122 -11.00 -10.58 10.28
CA PRO A 122 -11.04 -11.44 11.45
C PRO A 122 -9.64 -11.83 11.91
N GLN A 123 -9.36 -11.73 13.22
CA GLN A 123 -8.04 -12.02 13.80
C GLN A 123 -7.87 -13.53 14.01
N LEU A 124 -7.83 -14.29 12.91
CA LEU A 124 -7.61 -15.74 12.89
C LEU A 124 -6.13 -16.03 12.58
N ALA A 125 -5.67 -17.24 12.87
CA ALA A 125 -4.28 -17.63 12.66
C ALA A 125 -3.75 -17.40 11.22
N HIS A 126 -4.63 -17.43 10.23
CA HIS A 126 -4.28 -17.25 8.81
C HIS A 126 -4.61 -15.85 8.25
N THR A 127 -5.23 -14.97 9.05
CA THR A 127 -5.60 -13.61 8.65
C THR A 127 -5.11 -12.52 9.59
N VAL A 128 -4.46 -12.89 10.69
CA VAL A 128 -3.84 -11.93 11.61
C VAL A 128 -2.54 -11.40 11.00
N PHE A 129 -2.35 -10.09 11.03
CA PHE A 129 -1.09 -9.46 10.61
C PHE A 129 -0.06 -9.58 11.73
N LEU A 130 0.97 -10.41 11.52
CA LEU A 130 2.05 -10.67 12.47
C LEU A 130 3.38 -10.11 11.93
N PRO A 131 3.68 -8.84 12.18
CA PRO A 131 4.91 -8.24 11.69
C PRO A 131 6.15 -8.84 12.39
N ASN A 132 7.23 -8.96 11.62
CA ASN A 132 8.51 -9.49 12.07
C ASN A 132 9.70 -8.58 11.70
N THR A 133 9.41 -7.44 11.09
CA THR A 133 10.40 -6.42 10.69
C THR A 133 9.88 -5.05 11.08
N MET A 134 10.68 -4.34 11.93
CA MET A 134 10.33 -3.01 12.42
C MET A 134 11.33 -2.00 11.88
N VAL A 135 10.83 -0.94 11.28
CA VAL A 135 11.65 0.15 10.72
C VAL A 135 11.48 1.39 11.57
N ASP A 136 12.57 1.90 12.14
CA ASP A 136 12.56 3.15 12.90
C ASP A 136 12.24 4.33 11.99
N ILE A 137 11.11 4.99 12.25
CA ILE A 137 10.66 6.18 11.55
C ILE A 137 10.63 7.42 12.45
N SER A 138 11.28 7.39 13.62
CA SER A 138 11.22 8.47 14.62
C SER A 138 11.55 9.84 14.02
N HIS A 139 12.47 9.90 13.06
CA HIS A 139 12.87 11.14 12.36
C HIS A 139 12.00 11.48 11.14
N TYR A 140 11.04 10.62 10.79
CA TYR A 140 10.22 10.75 9.58
C TYR A 140 8.72 10.94 9.86
N THR A 141 8.30 10.93 11.12
CA THR A 141 6.89 11.02 11.53
C THR A 141 6.18 12.25 10.97
N ALA A 142 6.80 13.43 11.06
CA ALA A 142 6.23 14.66 10.51
C ALA A 142 6.08 14.61 8.97
N ARG A 143 7.04 13.98 8.28
CA ARG A 143 6.98 13.80 6.81
C ARG A 143 5.89 12.82 6.42
N LYS A 144 5.75 11.73 7.15
CA LYS A 144 4.67 10.74 6.96
C LYS A 144 3.30 11.38 7.17
N GLU A 145 3.13 12.15 8.24
CA GLU A 145 1.88 12.87 8.53
C GLU A 145 1.55 13.87 7.42
N ALA A 146 2.51 14.67 6.96
CA ALA A 146 2.32 15.60 5.85
C ALA A 146 1.90 14.89 4.55
N ALA A 147 2.49 13.72 4.25
CA ALA A 147 2.12 12.91 3.10
C ALA A 147 0.70 12.34 3.23
N LEU A 148 0.30 11.90 4.42
CA LEU A 148 -1.06 11.42 4.69
C LEU A 148 -2.09 12.54 4.47
N LEU A 149 -1.84 13.74 5.03
CA LEU A 149 -2.72 14.91 4.90
C LEU A 149 -2.78 15.46 3.47
N ALA A 150 -1.85 15.10 2.59
CA ALA A 150 -1.94 15.44 1.16
C ALA A 150 -3.07 14.69 0.45
N TYR A 151 -3.54 13.56 1.00
CA TYR A 151 -4.72 12.83 0.52
C TYR A 151 -6.01 13.36 1.15
N GLN A 152 -6.38 14.59 0.83
CA GLN A 152 -7.55 15.27 1.42
C GLN A 152 -8.87 14.52 1.22
N THR A 153 -9.00 13.79 0.10
CA THR A 153 -10.19 12.98 -0.20
C THR A 153 -10.28 11.71 0.65
N GLU A 154 -9.17 11.26 1.24
CA GLU A 154 -9.10 10.01 2.01
C GLU A 154 -9.05 10.21 3.52
N GLU A 155 -8.68 11.39 3.99
CA GLU A 155 -8.64 11.68 5.43
C GLU A 155 -10.03 11.54 6.05
N ARG A 156 -10.05 11.05 7.28
CA ARG A 156 -11.27 10.92 8.11
C ARG A 156 -10.99 11.44 9.52
N PRO A 157 -12.01 12.00 10.20
CA PRO A 157 -11.84 12.47 11.57
C PRO A 157 -11.54 11.31 12.53
N TYR A 158 -10.72 11.57 13.52
CA TYR A 158 -10.49 10.64 14.63
C TYR A 158 -11.85 10.28 15.31
N PRO A 159 -12.07 8.99 15.72
CA PRO A 159 -11.09 7.91 15.86
C PRO A 159 -10.94 6.99 14.63
N HIS A 160 -11.33 7.41 13.45
CA HIS A 160 -11.23 6.57 12.25
C HIS A 160 -9.75 6.21 11.98
N PRO A 161 -9.42 4.95 11.58
CA PRO A 161 -8.03 4.51 11.34
C PRO A 161 -7.29 5.29 10.24
N ARG A 162 -7.99 5.99 9.34
CA ARG A 162 -7.37 6.89 8.35
C ARG A 162 -7.13 8.31 8.88
N SER A 163 -7.36 8.58 10.16
CA SER A 163 -7.00 9.87 10.74
C SER A 163 -5.49 9.97 10.98
N ALA A 164 -4.91 11.14 10.80
CA ALA A 164 -3.50 11.38 11.09
C ALA A 164 -3.15 11.05 12.55
N GLN A 165 -4.08 11.33 13.47
CA GLN A 165 -3.89 11.01 14.89
C GLN A 165 -3.78 9.50 15.12
N TYR A 166 -4.68 8.68 14.56
CA TYR A 166 -4.63 7.22 14.72
C TYR A 166 -3.32 6.65 14.17
N VAL A 167 -2.90 7.09 12.98
CA VAL A 167 -1.65 6.61 12.37
C VAL A 167 -0.46 6.95 13.26
N ARG A 168 -0.36 8.18 13.76
CA ARG A 168 0.71 8.61 14.67
C ARG A 168 0.73 7.81 15.97
N GLU A 169 -0.43 7.56 16.60
CA GLU A 169 -0.54 6.79 17.83
C GLU A 169 -0.13 5.33 17.62
N THR A 170 -0.52 4.76 16.49
CA THR A 170 -0.17 3.39 16.10
C THR A 170 1.33 3.23 15.86
N ASP A 171 1.94 4.13 15.10
CA ASP A 171 3.38 4.11 14.82
C ASP A 171 4.19 4.29 16.11
N ARG A 172 3.73 5.19 17.00
CA ARG A 172 4.36 5.39 18.30
C ARG A 172 4.25 4.15 19.18
N THR A 173 3.06 3.56 19.28
CA THR A 173 2.86 2.33 20.07
C THR A 173 3.73 1.20 19.56
N CYS A 174 3.79 1.03 18.25
CA CYS A 174 4.68 0.05 17.62
C CYS A 174 6.15 0.31 17.97
N GLY A 175 6.62 1.55 17.85
CA GLY A 175 8.01 1.92 18.15
C GLY A 175 8.40 1.66 19.59
N LEU A 176 7.56 2.06 20.55
CA LEU A 176 7.83 1.89 21.98
C LEU A 176 8.00 0.42 22.38
N GLN A 177 7.33 -0.51 21.72
CA GLN A 177 7.50 -1.95 21.96
C GLN A 177 8.91 -2.45 21.62
N TRP A 178 9.64 -1.73 20.79
CA TRP A 178 10.96 -2.11 20.26
C TRP A 178 12.07 -1.11 20.61
N GLY A 179 11.82 -0.21 21.56
CA GLY A 179 12.81 0.77 22.01
C GLY A 179 13.04 1.93 21.03
N MET A 180 12.09 2.19 20.13
CA MET A 180 12.12 3.28 19.16
C MET A 180 11.06 4.33 19.52
N GLY A 181 11.24 5.58 19.07
CA GLY A 181 10.24 6.63 19.27
C GLY A 181 8.96 6.39 18.46
N SER A 182 9.12 5.90 17.24
CA SER A 182 8.03 5.47 16.34
C SER A 182 8.58 4.45 15.34
N SER A 183 7.77 3.49 14.92
CA SER A 183 8.16 2.53 13.88
C SER A 183 7.01 2.14 12.96
N GLU A 184 7.34 1.78 11.72
CA GLU A 184 6.48 1.01 10.85
C GLU A 184 6.82 -0.47 10.94
N ALA A 185 5.79 -1.31 10.90
CA ALA A 185 5.90 -2.75 11.03
C ALA A 185 5.53 -3.46 9.72
N PHE A 186 6.38 -4.39 9.31
CA PHE A 186 6.23 -5.17 8.08
C PHE A 186 6.31 -6.67 8.35
N MET A 187 5.73 -7.47 7.46
CA MET A 187 5.96 -8.91 7.40
C MET A 187 6.95 -9.20 6.29
N LEU A 188 8.16 -9.63 6.62
CA LEU A 188 9.11 -10.18 5.65
C LEU A 188 8.60 -11.55 5.19
N LEU A 189 8.29 -11.67 3.90
CA LEU A 189 7.82 -12.89 3.26
C LEU A 189 8.96 -13.69 2.64
N ARG A 190 9.94 -12.99 2.07
CA ARG A 190 11.10 -13.59 1.40
C ARG A 190 12.31 -12.68 1.48
N GLN A 191 13.47 -13.27 1.76
CA GLN A 191 14.78 -12.65 1.61
C GLN A 191 15.73 -13.63 0.94
N ILE A 192 16.42 -13.20 -0.12
CA ILE A 192 17.45 -13.96 -0.85
C ILE A 192 18.77 -13.21 -0.68
N ARG A 193 19.75 -13.88 -0.08
CA ARG A 193 21.10 -13.34 0.19
C ARG A 193 22.12 -13.85 -0.80
#